data_5c111d8c738eab2a95ecede871ebfbdf
#
_entry.id   5c111d8c738eab2a95ecede871ebfbdf
#
_cell.length_a   1.000
_cell.length_b   1.000
_cell.length_c   1.000
_cell.angle_alpha   90.00
_cell.angle_beta   90.00
_cell.angle_gamma   90.00
#
_symmetry.space_group_name_H-M   'P 1'
#
loop_
_entity.id
_entity.type
_entity.pdbx_description
1 polymer ?
#
loop_
_entity_poly.entity_id
_entity_poly.type
_entity_poly.pdbx_seq_one_letter_code
_entity_poly.pdbx_strand_id
1 'polypeptide(L)'
;MKKYFKIAYKEAIKAYKKGEIPVGAIIVKNDKIIAKSHNNRQKNYNILGHAEINAIIKAEKRLKDWRLDGCTIYVTLEPCEMCQTIIKESRLDNVFFLLTKTKEKNNDLKECYEIAEKYGDLLQDFFKKLRNKIIK
;
A
#
# COMPACT_ATOMS: atom_id res chain seq x y z
N MET A 1 -3.40 6.07 14.08
CA MET A 1 -3.63 5.31 12.83
C MET A 1 -3.89 6.20 11.62
N LYS A 2 -4.74 7.22 11.74
CA LYS A 2 -5.01 8.18 10.66
C LYS A 2 -3.73 8.78 10.05
N LYS A 3 -2.79 9.21 10.90
CA LYS A 3 -1.56 9.85 10.43
C LYS A 3 -0.75 8.94 9.50
N TYR A 4 -0.75 7.65 9.77
CA TYR A 4 -0.03 6.67 8.94
C TYR A 4 -0.72 6.47 7.60
N PHE A 5 -2.05 6.42 7.59
CA PHE A 5 -2.80 6.29 6.34
C PHE A 5 -2.71 7.55 5.47
N LYS A 6 -2.57 8.73 6.08
CA LYS A 6 -2.32 9.95 5.30
C LYS A 6 -1.02 9.83 4.51
N ILE A 7 0.01 9.26 5.13
CA ILE A 7 1.32 9.07 4.49
C ILE A 7 1.24 7.97 3.42
N ALA A 8 0.57 6.86 3.73
CA ALA A 8 0.35 5.79 2.74
C ALA A 8 -0.43 6.32 1.53
N TYR A 9 -1.43 7.15 1.75
CA TYR A 9 -2.20 7.78 0.68
C TYR A 9 -1.31 8.68 -0.19
N LYS A 10 -0.41 9.46 0.40
CA LYS A 10 0.54 10.28 -0.36
C LYS A 10 1.42 9.40 -1.24
N GLU A 11 1.82 8.23 -0.77
CA GLU A 11 2.58 7.27 -1.59
C GLU A 11 1.74 6.77 -2.76
N ALA A 12 0.44 6.49 -2.53
CA ALA A 12 -0.47 6.09 -3.59
C ALA A 12 -0.59 7.17 -4.67
N ILE A 13 -0.64 8.45 -4.26
CA ILE A 13 -0.67 9.57 -5.20
C ILE A 13 0.59 9.61 -6.05
N LYS A 14 1.76 9.33 -5.47
CA LYS A 14 3.02 9.27 -6.23
C LYS A 14 2.95 8.20 -7.33
N ALA A 15 2.41 7.02 -7.01
CA ALA A 15 2.20 5.96 -7.99
C ALA A 15 1.25 6.41 -9.09
N TYR A 16 0.13 7.02 -8.72
CA TYR A 16 -0.85 7.55 -9.65
C TYR A 16 -0.22 8.49 -10.68
N LYS A 17 0.60 9.44 -10.19
CA LYS A 17 1.27 10.41 -11.05
C LYS A 17 2.25 9.78 -12.03
N LYS A 18 2.74 8.58 -11.73
CA LYS A 18 3.68 7.83 -12.57
C LYS A 18 2.99 6.83 -13.48
N GLY A 19 1.65 6.80 -13.50
CA GLY A 19 0.89 5.85 -14.31
C GLY A 19 0.84 4.44 -13.76
N GLU A 20 1.20 4.26 -12.49
CA GLU A 20 1.13 2.99 -11.79
C GLU A 20 -0.21 2.86 -11.06
N ILE A 21 -0.65 1.63 -10.79
CA ILE A 21 -1.82 1.42 -9.94
C ILE A 21 -1.55 2.12 -8.61
N PRO A 22 -2.44 3.04 -8.16
CA PRO A 22 -2.15 3.85 -6.97
C PRO A 22 -2.32 3.06 -5.67
N VAL A 23 -1.26 2.41 -5.25
CA VAL A 23 -1.18 1.73 -3.95
C VAL A 23 0.04 2.26 -3.22
N GLY A 24 -0.17 2.62 -1.96
CA GLY A 24 0.89 3.07 -1.07
C GLY A 24 0.95 2.22 0.18
N ALA A 25 2.15 2.04 0.71
CA ALA A 25 2.37 1.25 1.92
C ALA A 25 3.45 1.88 2.78
N ILE A 26 3.26 1.80 4.10
CA ILE A 26 4.30 2.19 5.05
C ILE A 26 4.45 1.11 6.11
N ILE A 27 5.65 1.00 6.65
CA ILE A 27 5.94 0.08 7.76
C ILE A 27 6.40 0.92 8.95
N VAL A 28 5.82 0.63 10.10
CA VAL A 28 6.04 1.37 11.34
C VAL A 28 6.55 0.43 12.42
N LYS A 29 7.57 0.88 13.16
CA LYS A 29 8.10 0.16 14.33
C LYS A 29 8.31 1.17 15.44
N ASN A 30 7.75 0.90 16.64
CA ASN A 30 7.87 1.78 17.80
C ASN A 30 7.49 3.23 17.46
N ASP A 31 6.34 3.40 16.80
CA ASP A 31 5.80 4.70 16.37
C ASP A 31 6.67 5.47 15.37
N LYS A 32 7.66 4.80 14.78
CA LYS A 32 8.52 5.40 13.76
C LYS A 32 8.28 4.75 12.41
N ILE A 33 8.14 5.56 11.38
CA ILE A 33 8.03 5.06 10.01
C ILE A 33 9.43 4.65 9.56
N ILE A 34 9.60 3.34 9.30
CA ILE A 34 10.89 2.80 8.88
C ILE A 34 10.96 2.54 7.37
N ALA A 35 9.81 2.52 6.69
CA ALA A 35 9.77 2.37 5.25
C ALA A 35 8.48 2.95 4.71
N LYS A 36 8.55 3.56 3.53
CA LYS A 36 7.37 3.99 2.77
C LYS A 36 7.62 3.72 1.30
N SER A 37 6.60 3.28 0.60
CA SER A 37 6.74 2.90 -0.79
C SER A 37 5.42 2.91 -1.53
N HIS A 38 5.49 2.76 -2.83
CA HIS A 38 4.32 2.70 -3.70
C HIS A 38 4.58 1.71 -4.83
N ASN A 39 3.51 1.37 -5.54
CA ASN A 39 3.58 0.45 -6.66
C ASN A 39 4.46 1.01 -7.78
N ASN A 40 5.37 0.19 -8.31
CA ASN A 40 6.27 0.57 -9.40
C ASN A 40 6.48 -0.57 -10.39
N ARG A 41 5.50 -1.46 -10.52
CA ARG A 41 5.57 -2.66 -11.35
C ARG A 41 5.84 -2.34 -12.83
N GLN A 42 5.19 -1.32 -13.38
CA GLN A 42 5.35 -0.93 -14.78
C GLN A 42 6.72 -0.32 -15.05
N LYS A 43 7.13 0.61 -14.19
CA LYS A 43 8.39 1.34 -14.35
C LYS A 43 9.60 0.39 -14.35
N ASN A 44 9.57 -0.61 -13.48
CA ASN A 44 10.70 -1.52 -13.29
C ASN A 44 10.56 -2.85 -14.04
N TYR A 45 9.49 -3.00 -14.84
CA TYR A 45 9.21 -4.26 -15.54
C TYR A 45 9.26 -5.45 -14.59
N ASN A 46 8.72 -5.28 -13.38
CA ASN A 46 8.86 -6.26 -12.32
C ASN A 46 7.51 -6.55 -11.67
N ILE A 47 7.04 -7.79 -11.84
CA ILE A 47 5.76 -8.21 -11.25
C ILE A 47 5.74 -8.08 -9.72
N LEU A 48 6.92 -8.10 -9.09
CA LEU A 48 7.05 -7.93 -7.64
C LEU A 48 7.01 -6.47 -7.20
N GLY A 49 6.81 -5.53 -8.12
CA GLY A 49 6.80 -4.09 -7.83
C GLY A 49 5.52 -3.60 -7.16
N HIS A 50 5.01 -4.34 -6.20
CA HIS A 50 3.88 -3.96 -5.36
C HIS A 50 4.37 -3.10 -4.18
N ALA A 51 3.54 -2.14 -3.76
CA ALA A 51 3.87 -1.23 -2.66
C ALA A 51 4.32 -1.99 -1.41
N GLU A 52 3.60 -3.06 -1.07
CA GLU A 52 3.88 -3.86 0.13
C GLU A 52 5.26 -4.50 0.06
N ILE A 53 5.59 -5.12 -1.07
CA ILE A 53 6.88 -5.80 -1.25
C ILE A 53 8.01 -4.79 -1.22
N ASN A 54 7.83 -3.64 -1.89
CA ASN A 54 8.83 -2.57 -1.90
C ASN A 54 9.08 -2.04 -0.49
N ALA A 55 8.01 -1.87 0.31
CA ALA A 55 8.13 -1.40 1.69
C ALA A 55 8.87 -2.43 2.55
N ILE A 56 8.53 -3.72 2.40
CA ILE A 56 9.18 -4.80 3.15
C ILE A 56 10.68 -4.83 2.86
N ILE A 57 11.07 -4.77 1.59
CA ILE A 57 12.48 -4.78 1.21
C ILE A 57 13.22 -3.60 1.84
N LYS A 58 12.63 -2.40 1.82
CA LYS A 58 13.23 -1.21 2.43
C LYS A 58 13.38 -1.37 3.94
N ALA A 59 12.35 -1.89 4.61
CA ALA A 59 12.38 -2.09 6.06
C ALA A 59 13.44 -3.11 6.45
N GLU A 60 13.53 -4.21 5.73
CA GLU A 60 14.53 -5.26 5.98
C GLU A 60 15.95 -4.72 5.85
N LYS A 61 16.20 -3.93 4.84
CA LYS A 61 17.52 -3.30 4.65
C LYS A 61 17.83 -2.33 5.77
N ARG A 62 16.85 -1.54 6.20
CA ARG A 62 17.04 -0.56 7.26
C ARG A 62 17.33 -1.23 8.61
N LEU A 63 16.61 -2.32 8.92
CA LEU A 63 16.78 -3.06 10.16
C LEU A 63 17.93 -4.06 10.09
N LYS A 64 18.43 -4.34 8.89
CA LYS A 64 19.46 -5.36 8.63
C LYS A 64 19.01 -6.74 9.15
N ASP A 65 17.74 -7.05 8.91
CA ASP A 65 17.11 -8.30 9.34
C ASP A 65 15.94 -8.58 8.40
N TRP A 66 15.79 -9.82 7.94
CA TRP A 66 14.65 -10.18 7.09
C TRP A 66 13.36 -10.28 7.90
N ARG A 67 13.45 -10.42 9.22
CA ARG A 67 12.30 -10.52 10.10
C ARG A 67 11.84 -9.14 10.53
N LEU A 68 10.53 -8.90 10.40
CA LEU A 68 9.92 -7.63 10.74
C LEU A 68 9.04 -7.74 11.98
N ASP A 69 9.48 -8.53 12.98
CA ASP A 69 8.79 -8.64 14.27
C ASP A 69 8.67 -7.25 14.89
N GLY A 70 7.51 -6.98 15.48
CA GLY A 70 7.26 -5.69 16.13
C GLY A 70 6.90 -4.58 15.14
N CYS A 71 6.78 -4.89 13.85
CA CYS A 71 6.42 -3.91 12.83
C CYS A 71 4.97 -4.07 12.40
N THR A 72 4.37 -2.96 11.99
CA THR A 72 3.02 -2.91 11.43
C THR A 72 3.07 -2.32 10.03
N ILE A 73 2.36 -2.94 9.08
CA ILE A 73 2.23 -2.38 7.74
C ILE A 73 0.85 -1.75 7.57
N TYR A 74 0.84 -0.54 7.01
CA TYR A 74 -0.36 0.20 6.65
C TYR A 74 -0.36 0.33 5.12
N VAL A 75 -1.37 -0.22 4.47
CA VAL A 75 -1.47 -0.20 3.01
C VAL A 75 -2.83 0.36 2.61
N THR A 76 -2.88 1.08 1.50
CA THR A 76 -4.13 1.73 1.08
C THR A 76 -5.18 0.74 0.59
N LEU A 77 -4.76 -0.36 -0.05
CA LEU A 77 -5.65 -1.39 -0.57
C LEU A 77 -5.30 -2.73 0.05
N GLU A 78 -6.32 -3.53 0.36
CA GLU A 78 -6.12 -4.88 0.91
C GLU A 78 -5.12 -5.67 0.06
N PRO A 79 -4.07 -6.25 0.65
CA PRO A 79 -3.04 -6.97 -0.10
C PRO A 79 -3.59 -8.16 -0.89
N CYS A 80 -3.05 -8.36 -2.09
CA CYS A 80 -3.36 -9.56 -2.88
C CYS A 80 -2.77 -10.81 -2.19
N GLU A 81 -3.11 -11.99 -2.68
CA GLU A 81 -2.65 -13.25 -2.09
C GLU A 81 -1.13 -13.35 -2.02
N MET A 82 -0.43 -12.93 -3.08
CA MET A 82 1.03 -12.94 -3.10
C MET A 82 1.60 -12.06 -1.99
N CYS A 83 1.09 -10.83 -1.86
CA CYS A 83 1.55 -9.91 -0.82
C CYS A 83 1.21 -10.40 0.58
N GLN A 84 0.02 -11.00 0.76
CA GLN A 84 -0.36 -11.59 2.06
C GLN A 84 0.62 -12.67 2.49
N THR A 85 1.03 -13.52 1.56
CA THR A 85 2.02 -14.58 1.85
C THR A 85 3.36 -13.98 2.25
N ILE A 86 3.83 -12.99 1.51
CA ILE A 86 5.11 -12.34 1.80
C ILE A 86 5.06 -11.60 3.15
N ILE A 87 3.97 -10.91 3.43
CA ILE A 87 3.76 -10.22 4.71
C ILE A 87 3.85 -11.21 5.87
N LYS A 88 3.19 -12.35 5.74
CA LYS A 88 3.22 -13.41 6.76
C LYS A 88 4.62 -13.98 6.92
N GLU A 89 5.29 -14.30 5.83
CA GLU A 89 6.63 -14.88 5.87
C GLU A 89 7.66 -13.90 6.43
N SER A 90 7.47 -12.59 6.25
CA SER A 90 8.36 -11.57 6.81
C SER A 90 8.15 -11.31 8.30
N ARG A 91 7.18 -11.95 8.91
CA ARG A 91 6.89 -11.85 10.36
C ARG A 91 6.37 -10.49 10.81
N LEU A 92 5.67 -9.76 9.91
CA LEU A 92 4.97 -8.54 10.32
C LEU A 92 3.88 -8.87 11.34
N ASP A 93 3.79 -8.07 12.40
CA ASP A 93 2.82 -8.29 13.49
C ASP A 93 1.38 -7.98 13.05
N ASN A 94 1.18 -6.90 12.32
CA ASN A 94 -0.15 -6.42 11.96
C ASN A 94 -0.19 -5.86 10.55
N VAL A 95 -1.37 -5.98 9.93
CA VAL A 95 -1.66 -5.42 8.61
C VAL A 95 -2.96 -4.62 8.70
N PHE A 96 -2.93 -3.37 8.31
CA PHE A 96 -4.13 -2.54 8.23
C PHE A 96 -4.27 -1.96 6.82
N PHE A 97 -5.50 -1.87 6.31
CA PHE A 97 -5.77 -1.34 4.97
C PHE A 97 -7.04 -0.48 4.97
N LEU A 98 -7.12 0.47 4.05
CA LEU A 98 -8.25 1.39 3.94
C LEU A 98 -9.44 0.78 3.19
N LEU A 99 -9.18 0.13 2.07
CA LEU A 99 -10.22 -0.48 1.22
C LEU A 99 -9.97 -1.97 1.06
N THR A 100 -11.07 -2.72 1.02
CA THR A 100 -11.03 -4.16 0.74
C THR A 100 -10.66 -4.41 -0.73
N LYS A 101 -10.39 -5.66 -1.08
CA LYS A 101 -10.12 -6.07 -2.48
C LYS A 101 -11.25 -5.68 -3.42
N THR A 102 -12.48 -5.61 -2.92
CA THR A 102 -13.66 -5.19 -3.68
C THR A 102 -13.87 -3.68 -3.64
N LYS A 103 -12.90 -2.93 -3.11
CA LYS A 103 -12.89 -1.47 -3.03
C LYS A 103 -13.95 -0.90 -2.11
N GLU A 104 -14.33 -1.66 -1.08
CA GLU A 104 -15.23 -1.21 -0.03
C GLU A 104 -14.43 -0.70 1.15
N LYS A 105 -14.97 0.27 1.89
CA LYS A 105 -14.32 0.79 3.09
C LYS A 105 -14.16 -0.31 4.13
N ASN A 106 -13.00 -0.33 4.77
CA ASN A 106 -12.73 -1.28 5.85
C ASN A 106 -13.55 -0.88 7.08
N ASN A 107 -14.56 -1.68 7.43
CA ASN A 107 -15.47 -1.39 8.55
C ASN A 107 -14.77 -1.35 9.91
N ASP A 108 -13.63 -1.99 10.04
CA ASP A 108 -12.86 -2.00 11.29
C ASP A 108 -12.13 -0.68 11.54
N LEU A 109 -12.04 0.20 10.53
CA LEU A 109 -11.30 1.46 10.60
C LEU A 109 -12.19 2.65 10.27
N LYS A 110 -13.31 2.79 11.01
CA LYS A 110 -14.28 3.87 10.77
C LYS A 110 -13.68 5.27 10.91
N GLU A 111 -12.70 5.44 11.78
CA GLU A 111 -12.01 6.71 11.95
C GLU A 111 -11.22 7.13 10.73
N CYS A 112 -10.98 6.20 9.80
CA CYS A 112 -10.24 6.47 8.56
C CYS A 112 -11.14 6.58 7.33
N TYR A 113 -12.46 6.60 7.48
CA TYR A 113 -13.40 6.62 6.36
C TYR A 113 -13.20 7.81 5.41
N GLU A 114 -12.86 8.96 5.93
CA GLU A 114 -12.63 10.14 5.08
C GLU A 114 -11.47 9.92 4.12
N ILE A 115 -10.36 9.40 4.62
CA ILE A 115 -9.19 9.09 3.79
C ILE A 115 -9.51 7.94 2.84
N ALA A 116 -10.24 6.93 3.32
CA ALA A 116 -10.65 5.79 2.50
C ALA A 116 -11.50 6.23 1.31
N GLU A 117 -12.40 7.20 1.52
CA GLU A 117 -13.22 7.75 0.46
C GLU A 117 -12.40 8.48 -0.59
N LYS A 118 -11.47 9.31 -0.16
CA LYS A 118 -10.54 10.00 -1.07
C LYS A 118 -9.71 9.01 -1.89
N TYR A 119 -9.24 7.97 -1.23
CA TYR A 119 -8.46 6.92 -1.90
C TYR A 119 -9.31 6.16 -2.92
N GLY A 120 -10.56 5.86 -2.55
CA GLY A 120 -11.51 5.20 -3.47
C GLY A 120 -11.73 6.01 -4.73
N ASP A 121 -11.87 7.32 -4.60
CA ASP A 121 -12.02 8.22 -5.75
C ASP A 121 -10.76 8.20 -6.64
N LEU A 122 -9.59 8.19 -6.04
CA LEU A 122 -8.32 8.12 -6.76
C LEU A 122 -8.21 6.82 -7.58
N LEU A 123 -8.56 5.68 -6.97
CA LEU A 123 -8.56 4.39 -7.63
C LEU A 123 -9.55 4.37 -8.80
N GLN A 124 -10.76 4.86 -8.57
CA GLN A 124 -11.80 4.90 -9.58
C GLN A 124 -11.36 5.74 -10.78
N ASP A 125 -10.76 6.90 -10.52
CA ASP A 125 -10.24 7.77 -11.56
C ASP A 125 -9.13 7.10 -12.37
N PHE A 126 -8.22 6.42 -11.71
CA PHE A 126 -7.14 5.69 -12.38
C PHE A 126 -7.69 4.64 -13.34
N PHE A 127 -8.60 3.79 -12.89
CA PHE A 127 -9.15 2.71 -13.72
C PHE A 127 -10.04 3.26 -14.84
N LYS A 128 -10.74 4.35 -14.61
CA LYS A 128 -11.53 5.01 -15.64
C LYS A 128 -10.62 5.51 -16.77
N LYS A 129 -9.53 6.17 -16.44
CA LYS A 129 -8.54 6.64 -17.42
C LYS A 129 -7.91 5.50 -18.19
N LEU A 130 -7.61 4.40 -17.49
CA LEU A 130 -7.04 3.21 -18.11
C LEU A 130 -8.00 2.61 -19.14
N ARG A 131 -9.30 2.48 -18.81
CA ARG A 131 -10.33 1.98 -19.73
C ARG A 131 -10.45 2.87 -20.97
N ASN A 132 -10.44 4.17 -20.78
CA ASN A 132 -10.53 5.12 -21.89
C ASN A 132 -9.32 5.01 -22.83
N LYS A 133 -8.16 4.72 -22.29
CA LYS A 133 -6.94 4.49 -23.07
C LYS A 133 -7.03 3.23 -23.91
N ILE A 134 -7.61 2.18 -23.37
CA ILE A 134 -7.76 0.88 -24.05
C ILE A 134 -8.79 0.96 -25.19
N ILE A 135 -9.85 1.73 -25.00
CA ILE A 135 -10.94 1.87 -25.97
C ILE A 135 -10.52 2.72 -27.17
N LYS A 136 -9.56 3.59 -27.00
CA LYS A 136 -9.00 4.40 -28.08
C LYS A 136 -7.99 3.61 -28.90
#